data_a3f5d57bc29c01366e53273b063ba02a
#
_entry.id   a3f5d57bc29c01366e53273b063ba02a
#
_cell.length_a   1.000
_cell.length_b   1.000
_cell.length_c   1.000
_cell.angle_alpha   90.00
_cell.angle_beta   90.00
_cell.angle_gamma   90.00
#
_symmetry.space_group_name_H-M   'P 1'
#
loop_
_entity.id
_entity.type
_entity.pdbx_description
1 polymer ?
#
loop_
_entity_poly.entity_id
_entity_poly.type
_entity_poly.pdbx_seq_one_letter_code
_entity_poly.pdbx_strand_id
1 'polypeptide(L)'
;MSATILQLGAGPLMLHPIRLLKQMGFRVFVMDRNPASPGFACSDGYAALNIIDSEIVARYARQIRADLIVAVNEAGVLSAAKASRQLGLPGITPETALRCLDKGLMRTAWH
;
A
#
# COMPACT_ATOMS: atom_id res chain seq x y z
N MET A 1 -12.14 -17.96 -0.56
CA MET A 1 -12.28 -16.49 -0.62
C MET A 1 -10.91 -15.85 -0.73
N SER A 2 -10.76 -14.89 -1.62
CA SER A 2 -9.49 -14.23 -1.83
C SER A 2 -9.29 -13.11 -0.83
N ALA A 3 -8.09 -13.00 -0.28
CA ALA A 3 -7.74 -11.85 0.53
C ALA A 3 -7.65 -10.59 -0.35
N THR A 4 -7.98 -9.46 0.23
CA THR A 4 -7.95 -8.17 -0.45
C THR A 4 -6.76 -7.36 0.04
N ILE A 5 -5.95 -6.90 -0.90
CA ILE A 5 -4.76 -6.10 -0.61
C ILE A 5 -4.95 -4.71 -1.19
N LEU A 6 -4.68 -3.70 -0.39
CA LEU A 6 -4.59 -2.32 -0.85
C LEU A 6 -3.11 -1.97 -1.03
N GLN A 7 -2.72 -1.67 -2.26
CA GLN A 7 -1.36 -1.23 -2.57
C GLN A 7 -1.34 0.27 -2.76
N LEU A 8 -0.43 0.94 -2.07
CA LEU A 8 -0.25 2.37 -2.19
C LEU A 8 0.79 2.66 -3.27
N GLY A 9 0.35 3.29 -4.33
CA GLY A 9 1.16 3.56 -5.50
C GLY A 9 0.78 2.69 -6.68
N ALA A 10 0.64 3.28 -7.85
CA ALA A 10 0.22 2.59 -9.06
C ALA A 10 1.02 3.04 -10.29
N GLY A 11 2.20 3.62 -10.07
CA GLY A 11 3.08 4.04 -11.15
C GLY A 11 3.68 2.86 -11.93
N PRO A 12 4.51 3.13 -12.94
CA PRO A 12 5.04 2.07 -13.79
C PRO A 12 5.81 0.99 -13.02
N LEU A 13 6.51 1.36 -11.96
CA LEU A 13 7.28 0.41 -11.15
C LEU A 13 6.39 -0.48 -10.30
N MET A 14 5.11 -0.15 -10.17
CA MET A 14 4.17 -0.91 -9.36
C MET A 14 3.43 -1.99 -10.16
N LEU A 15 3.56 -2.01 -11.48
CA LEU A 15 2.85 -2.97 -12.33
C LEU A 15 3.23 -4.41 -12.00
N HIS A 16 4.52 -4.68 -11.81
CA HIS A 16 4.97 -6.02 -11.50
C HIS A 16 4.44 -6.53 -10.15
N PRO A 17 4.56 -5.77 -9.06
CA PRO A 17 3.96 -6.17 -7.78
C PRO A 17 2.45 -6.42 -7.88
N ILE A 18 1.71 -5.57 -8.58
CA ILE A 18 0.27 -5.74 -8.74
C ILE A 18 -0.04 -7.06 -9.42
N ARG A 19 0.62 -7.33 -10.55
CA ARG A 19 0.41 -8.56 -11.31
C ARG A 19 0.78 -9.80 -10.50
N LEU A 20 1.90 -9.73 -9.78
CA LEU A 20 2.36 -10.83 -8.96
C LEU A 20 1.34 -11.19 -7.88
N LEU A 21 0.84 -10.19 -7.18
CA LEU A 21 -0.17 -10.41 -6.14
C LEU A 21 -1.45 -11.01 -6.72
N LYS A 22 -1.88 -10.56 -7.88
CA LYS A 22 -3.06 -11.12 -8.54
C LYS A 22 -2.82 -12.57 -8.96
N GLN A 23 -1.63 -12.89 -9.46
CA GLN A 23 -1.28 -14.27 -9.81
C GLN A 23 -1.29 -15.19 -8.60
N MET A 24 -1.00 -14.64 -7.42
CA MET A 24 -1.05 -15.39 -6.17
C MET A 24 -2.47 -15.58 -5.63
N GLY A 25 -3.47 -15.05 -6.30
CA GLY A 25 -4.86 -15.23 -5.93
C GLY A 25 -5.46 -14.11 -5.10
N PHE A 26 -4.74 -13.01 -4.90
CA PHE A 26 -5.26 -11.88 -4.14
C PHE A 26 -6.10 -10.95 -5.02
N ARG A 27 -7.07 -10.30 -4.39
CA ARG A 27 -7.73 -9.14 -4.99
C ARG A 27 -6.87 -7.93 -4.68
N VAL A 28 -6.51 -7.15 -5.69
CA VAL A 28 -5.58 -6.02 -5.51
C VAL A 28 -6.28 -4.72 -5.89
N PHE A 29 -6.44 -3.86 -4.90
CA PHE A 29 -6.90 -2.49 -5.08
C PHE A 29 -5.70 -1.57 -4.93
N VAL A 30 -5.69 -0.46 -5.66
CA VAL A 30 -4.57 0.47 -5.64
C VAL A 30 -5.04 1.89 -5.40
N MET A 31 -4.19 2.67 -4.77
CA MET A 31 -4.37 4.11 -4.63
C MET A 31 -3.16 4.82 -5.21
N ASP A 32 -3.42 5.87 -5.95
CA ASP A 32 -2.37 6.75 -6.44
C ASP A 32 -2.97 8.14 -6.65
N ARG A 33 -2.18 9.16 -6.37
CA ARG A 33 -2.60 10.54 -6.54
C ARG A 33 -2.85 10.90 -8.01
N ASN A 34 -2.11 10.27 -8.91
CA ASN A 34 -2.22 10.53 -10.34
C ASN A 34 -3.36 9.70 -10.95
N PRO A 35 -4.44 10.35 -11.44
CA PRO A 35 -5.57 9.61 -12.00
C PRO A 35 -5.23 8.85 -13.29
N ALA A 36 -4.08 9.14 -13.90
CA ALA A 36 -3.63 8.45 -15.11
C ALA A 36 -2.62 7.35 -14.81
N SER A 37 -2.50 6.90 -13.57
CA SER A 37 -1.52 5.89 -13.18
C SER A 37 -1.76 4.57 -13.92
N PRO A 38 -0.71 3.99 -14.52
CA PRO A 38 -0.87 2.76 -15.32
C PRO A 38 -1.31 1.55 -14.51
N GLY A 39 -0.99 1.52 -13.20
CA GLY A 39 -1.41 0.42 -12.34
C GLY A 39 -2.91 0.32 -12.16
N PHE A 40 -3.66 1.38 -12.42
CA PHE A 40 -5.11 1.35 -12.31
C PHE A 40 -5.72 0.33 -13.26
N ALA A 41 -5.19 0.24 -14.47
CA ALA A 41 -5.71 -0.70 -15.47
C ALA A 41 -5.43 -2.17 -15.10
N CYS A 42 -4.44 -2.42 -14.27
CA CYS A 42 -4.06 -3.77 -13.86
C CYS A 42 -4.74 -4.23 -12.57
N SER A 43 -5.37 -3.32 -11.85
CA SER A 43 -5.95 -3.59 -10.54
C SER A 43 -7.39 -4.09 -10.64
N ASP A 44 -7.89 -4.63 -9.54
CA ASP A 44 -9.30 -4.98 -9.41
C ASP A 44 -10.17 -3.76 -9.09
N GLY A 45 -9.55 -2.70 -8.60
CA GLY A 45 -10.19 -1.42 -8.34
C GLY A 45 -9.15 -0.39 -7.95
N TYR A 46 -9.50 0.87 -8.01
CA TYR A 46 -8.55 1.94 -7.73
C TYR A 46 -9.24 3.19 -7.19
N ALA A 47 -8.42 4.06 -6.61
CA ALA A 47 -8.85 5.39 -6.20
C ALA A 47 -7.72 6.40 -6.45
N ALA A 48 -8.08 7.52 -7.07
CA ALA A 48 -7.13 8.62 -7.30
C ALA A 48 -7.13 9.52 -6.07
N LEU A 49 -6.43 9.09 -5.03
CA LEU A 49 -6.40 9.76 -3.73
C LEU A 49 -4.95 9.88 -3.24
N ASN A 50 -4.74 10.78 -2.28
CA ASN A 50 -3.42 11.04 -1.74
C ASN A 50 -2.97 9.94 -0.78
N ILE A 51 -1.96 9.18 -1.17
CA ILE A 51 -1.43 8.07 -0.37
C ILE A 51 -0.63 8.53 0.85
N ILE A 52 -0.29 9.82 0.95
CA ILE A 52 0.44 10.37 2.10
C ILE A 52 -0.49 10.59 3.28
N ASP A 53 -1.78 10.77 3.05
CA ASP A 53 -2.75 10.98 4.10
C ASP A 53 -3.25 9.65 4.64
N SER A 54 -2.78 9.26 5.82
CA SER A 54 -3.11 7.96 6.41
C SER A 54 -4.59 7.80 6.73
N GLU A 55 -5.31 8.89 7.01
CA GLU A 55 -6.75 8.79 7.26
C GLU A 55 -7.53 8.47 6.00
N ILE A 56 -7.12 9.06 4.87
CA ILE A 56 -7.72 8.75 3.57
C ILE A 56 -7.43 7.30 3.21
N VAL A 57 -6.20 6.84 3.44
CA VAL A 57 -5.82 5.45 3.20
C VAL A 57 -6.68 4.51 4.05
N ALA A 58 -6.82 4.79 5.34
CA ALA A 58 -7.63 3.96 6.23
C ALA A 58 -9.08 3.92 5.80
N ARG A 59 -9.64 5.05 5.38
CA ARG A 59 -11.02 5.13 4.92
C ARG A 59 -11.26 4.27 3.69
N TYR A 60 -10.37 4.36 2.71
CA TYR A 60 -10.49 3.56 1.51
C TYR A 60 -10.28 2.07 1.80
N ALA A 61 -9.29 1.75 2.62
CA ALA A 61 -9.04 0.36 3.03
C ALA A 61 -10.26 -0.25 3.72
N ARG A 62 -10.93 0.52 4.56
CA ARG A 62 -12.17 0.07 5.22
C ARG A 62 -13.28 -0.14 4.20
N GLN A 63 -13.41 0.76 3.24
CA GLN A 63 -14.44 0.68 2.22
C GLN A 63 -14.31 -0.59 1.38
N ILE A 64 -13.10 -0.98 1.03
CA ILE A 64 -12.85 -2.18 0.22
C ILE A 64 -12.64 -3.44 1.08
N ARG A 65 -12.70 -3.30 2.40
CA ARG A 65 -12.46 -4.39 3.35
C ARG A 65 -11.09 -5.03 3.13
N ALA A 66 -10.05 -4.20 3.06
CA ALA A 66 -8.69 -4.69 2.86
C ALA A 66 -8.23 -5.55 4.04
N ASP A 67 -7.55 -6.64 3.72
CA ASP A 67 -6.92 -7.50 4.71
C ASP A 67 -5.50 -7.07 4.99
N LEU A 68 -4.88 -6.33 4.08
CA LEU A 68 -3.51 -5.88 4.20
C LEU A 68 -3.32 -4.60 3.39
N ILE A 69 -2.51 -3.69 3.90
CA ILE A 69 -2.11 -2.47 3.20
C ILE A 69 -0.61 -2.55 2.97
N VAL A 70 -0.18 -2.44 1.72
CA VAL A 70 1.23 -2.53 1.35
C VAL A 70 1.68 -1.29 0.61
N ALA A 71 2.94 -0.94 0.75
CA ALA A 71 3.56 0.16 0.04
C ALA A 71 5.02 -0.18 -0.21
N VAL A 72 5.55 0.23 -1.35
CA VAL A 72 6.94 -0.03 -1.71
C VAL A 72 7.78 1.24 -1.80
N ASN A 73 7.15 2.41 -1.78
CA ASN A 73 7.88 3.67 -1.74
C ASN A 73 7.80 4.31 -0.35
N GLU A 74 8.76 5.20 -0.05
CA GLU A 74 8.86 5.81 1.26
C GLU A 74 7.61 6.59 1.67
N ALA A 75 7.00 7.29 0.71
CA ALA A 75 5.83 8.12 1.00
C ALA A 75 4.64 7.27 1.47
N GLY A 76 4.46 6.09 0.89
CA GLY A 76 3.35 5.22 1.23
C GLY A 76 3.57 4.36 2.46
N VAL A 77 4.83 4.04 2.79
CA VAL A 77 5.14 3.11 3.90
C VAL A 77 4.59 3.62 5.23
N LEU A 78 4.81 4.88 5.54
CA LEU A 78 4.35 5.44 6.80
C LEU A 78 2.81 5.50 6.86
N SER A 79 2.17 5.90 5.76
CA SER A 79 0.71 5.93 5.68
C SER A 79 0.11 4.53 5.82
N ALA A 80 0.72 3.54 5.16
CA ALA A 80 0.29 2.16 5.26
C ALA A 80 0.37 1.66 6.70
N ALA A 81 1.46 1.97 7.39
CA ALA A 81 1.65 1.54 8.78
C ALA A 81 0.62 2.18 9.70
N LYS A 82 0.38 3.49 9.57
CA LYS A 82 -0.60 4.20 10.40
C LYS A 82 -2.02 3.70 10.14
N ALA A 83 -2.39 3.52 8.89
CA ALA A 83 -3.71 3.03 8.52
C ALA A 83 -3.91 1.58 8.99
N SER A 84 -2.92 0.74 8.84
CA SER A 84 -2.97 -0.65 9.30
C SER A 84 -3.20 -0.71 10.82
N ARG A 85 -2.47 0.11 11.57
CA ARG A 85 -2.63 0.18 13.02
C ARG A 85 -4.04 0.64 13.40
N GLN A 86 -4.54 1.65 12.71
CA GLN A 86 -5.87 2.19 12.98
C GLN A 86 -6.97 1.16 12.74
N LEU A 87 -6.79 0.30 11.74
CA LEU A 87 -7.79 -0.70 11.35
C LEU A 87 -7.54 -2.07 11.99
N GLY A 88 -6.47 -2.22 12.77
CA GLY A 88 -6.14 -3.50 13.37
C GLY A 88 -5.64 -4.54 12.36
N LEU A 89 -5.08 -4.09 11.24
CA LEU A 89 -4.56 -4.99 10.21
C LEU A 89 -3.11 -5.40 10.53
N PRO A 90 -2.68 -6.58 10.06
CA PRO A 90 -1.28 -6.97 10.19
C PRO A 90 -0.38 -6.03 9.38
N GLY A 91 0.85 -5.84 9.85
CA GLY A 91 1.79 -4.97 9.18
C GLY A 91 2.79 -4.38 10.16
N ILE A 92 3.64 -3.49 9.66
CA ILE A 92 4.62 -2.80 10.51
C ILE A 92 3.95 -1.66 11.26
N THR A 93 4.48 -1.34 12.44
CA THR A 93 3.98 -0.21 13.23
C THR A 93 4.44 1.11 12.62
N PRO A 94 3.76 2.24 12.93
CA PRO A 94 4.23 3.55 12.49
C PRO A 94 5.66 3.85 12.96
N GLU A 95 6.02 3.42 14.15
CA GLU A 95 7.36 3.60 14.69
C GLU A 95 8.40 2.85 13.87
N THR A 96 8.09 1.61 13.48
CA THR A 96 8.97 0.81 12.63
C THR A 96 9.10 1.45 11.25
N ALA A 97 7.99 1.97 10.69
CA ALA A 97 8.01 2.66 9.41
C ALA A 97 8.90 3.89 9.45
N LEU A 98 8.81 4.68 10.54
CA LEU A 98 9.68 5.84 10.70
C LEU A 98 11.15 5.46 10.74
N ARG A 99 11.48 4.35 11.39
CA ARG A 99 12.85 3.83 11.40
C ARG A 99 13.30 3.40 10.02
N CYS A 100 12.42 2.78 9.25
CA CYS A 100 12.74 2.36 7.89
C CYS A 100 13.00 3.53 6.95
N LEU A 101 12.47 4.71 7.26
CA LEU A 101 12.74 5.93 6.50
C LEU A 101 14.11 6.52 6.83
N ASP A 102 14.74 6.11 7.92
CA ASP A 102 16.11 6.46 8.24
C ASP A 102 17.03 5.64 7.34
N LYS A 103 17.80 6.31 6.49
CA LYS A 103 18.64 5.66 5.49
C LYS A 103 19.62 4.64 6.09
N GLY A 104 20.16 4.94 7.27
CA GLY A 104 21.05 4.02 7.95
C GLY A 104 20.37 2.74 8.37
N LEU A 105 19.19 2.86 8.97
CA LEU A 105 18.42 1.72 9.42
C LEU A 105 17.88 0.90 8.24
N MET A 106 17.46 1.55 7.16
CA MET A 106 17.03 0.85 5.97
C MET A 106 18.14 -0.03 5.40
N ARG A 107 19.34 0.51 5.29
CA ARG A 107 20.48 -0.27 4.80
C ARG A 107 20.74 -1.47 5.67
N THR A 108 20.69 -1.31 6.98
CA THR A 108 20.89 -2.40 7.92
C THR A 108 19.81 -3.46 7.79
N ALA A 109 18.57 -3.05 7.62
CA ALA A 109 17.43 -3.96 7.50
C ALA A 109 17.48 -4.81 6.22
N TRP A 110 18.10 -4.30 5.15
CA TRP A 110 18.15 -4.99 3.87
C TRP A 110 19.39 -5.91 3.73
N HIS A 111 20.26 -5.88 4.70
CA HIS A 111 21.41 -6.75 4.77
C HIS A 111 21.15 -7.89 5.76
#